data_a488d6fdeb086f636f2a10d17b9ae1e8
#
_entry.id   a488d6fdeb086f636f2a10d17b9ae1e8
#
_cell.length_a   1.000
_cell.length_b   1.000
_cell.length_c   1.000
_cell.angle_alpha   90.00
_cell.angle_beta   90.00
_cell.angle_gamma   90.00
#
_symmetry.space_group_name_H-M   'P 1'
#
loop_
_entity.id
_entity.type
_entity.pdbx_description
1 polymer ?
#
loop_
_entity_poly.entity_id
_entity_poly.type
_entity_poly.pdbx_seq_one_letter_code
_entity_poly.pdbx_strand_id
1 'polypeptide(L)'
;MMTRKTLISALVGAAMTFGATASAYAATTLKLSHNHPRDHAVHKAMDYMAKEVRELTGGEVRIRIYPDAQLGTQRESMELMQNGALDMVKSNAAELEAFSPAYSAFNLPYLFRDKEHYYKVTDGEVGREILNSSAQSGFIGVTYYDAGARSFYTSKPINTPVDLKGLKVRVQPSPSAIAMVKALGGNPTPLAYGELYTALQQGVVDAAENNIPSFSLSRHSEVSKFFSLDEHTMVPDVLVISTKTYDKLTPEQQQALMKAAADSSEYMKKLWAESEAKERAKAEKMGVTFVEPNKAAFVEAVQPMYQEIEKSNPQLNQLIERIKAVQ
;
A
#
# COMPACT_ATOMS: atom_id res chain seq x y z
N MET A 1 61.76 38.31 68.54
CA MET A 1 61.58 39.34 67.52
C MET A 1 60.43 38.90 66.63
N MET A 2 59.46 39.75 66.49
CA MET A 2 58.11 39.43 65.91
C MET A 2 58.18 39.29 64.40
N THR A 3 57.47 38.30 63.85
CA THR A 3 57.11 38.21 62.44
C THR A 3 55.58 38.10 62.29
N ARG A 4 55.06 39.03 61.51
CA ARG A 4 53.64 39.24 61.24
C ARG A 4 53.11 38.14 60.30
N LYS A 5 51.95 37.55 60.71
CA LYS A 5 51.11 36.68 59.88
C LYS A 5 50.27 37.53 58.96
N THR A 6 50.27 37.24 57.69
CA THR A 6 49.35 37.79 56.69
C THR A 6 48.35 36.65 56.27
N LEU A 7 47.11 36.83 56.63
CA LEU A 7 45.99 35.97 56.18
C LEU A 7 45.62 36.39 54.74
N ILE A 8 45.61 35.47 53.84
CA ILE A 8 44.97 35.61 52.51
C ILE A 8 43.73 34.71 52.49
N SER A 9 42.59 35.35 52.49
CA SER A 9 41.28 34.66 52.34
C SER A 9 41.09 34.33 50.86
N ALA A 10 41.07 33.05 50.50
CA ALA A 10 40.66 32.59 49.19
C ALA A 10 39.15 32.40 49.16
N LEU A 11 38.41 33.24 48.45
CA LEU A 11 37.04 33.01 48.04
C LEU A 11 36.98 31.91 46.97
N VAL A 12 36.48 30.75 47.32
CA VAL A 12 36.14 29.70 46.35
C VAL A 12 34.76 29.98 45.84
N GLY A 13 34.63 30.56 44.64
CA GLY A 13 33.36 30.66 43.92
C GLY A 13 32.96 29.32 43.36
N ALA A 14 31.94 28.69 43.94
CA ALA A 14 31.30 27.51 43.39
C ALA A 14 30.42 27.90 42.19
N ALA A 15 30.94 27.78 40.99
CA ALA A 15 30.20 27.85 39.75
C ALA A 15 29.36 26.54 39.64
N MET A 16 28.05 26.61 40.03
CA MET A 16 27.10 25.54 39.71
C MET A 16 26.86 25.56 38.20
N THR A 17 27.56 24.72 37.49
CA THR A 17 27.21 24.34 36.09
C THR A 17 25.97 23.48 36.17
N PHE A 18 24.81 24.07 35.87
CA PHE A 18 23.62 23.31 35.48
C PHE A 18 23.93 22.59 34.19
N GLY A 19 24.49 21.40 34.31
CA GLY A 19 24.58 20.47 33.21
C GLY A 19 23.16 20.02 32.88
N ALA A 20 22.56 20.60 31.83
CA ALA A 20 21.40 20.04 31.18
C ALA A 20 21.81 18.66 30.66
N THR A 21 21.51 17.61 31.45
CA THR A 21 21.56 16.24 30.98
C THR A 21 20.44 16.11 29.93
N ALA A 22 20.76 16.41 28.68
CA ALA A 22 19.95 15.96 27.58
C ALA A 22 19.94 14.42 27.66
N SER A 23 18.89 13.87 28.21
CA SER A 23 18.63 12.44 28.12
C SER A 23 18.60 12.10 26.65
N ALA A 24 19.69 11.52 26.13
CA ALA A 24 19.71 10.96 24.80
C ALA A 24 18.76 9.76 24.82
N TYR A 25 17.48 10.01 24.59
CA TYR A 25 16.53 8.96 24.32
C TYR A 25 17.03 8.22 23.07
N ALA A 26 17.28 6.92 23.22
CA ALA A 26 17.64 6.11 22.06
C ALA A 26 16.50 6.22 21.04
N ALA A 27 16.84 6.59 19.81
CA ALA A 27 15.85 6.76 18.76
C ALA A 27 15.03 5.49 18.57
N THR A 28 13.71 5.61 18.57
CA THR A 28 12.79 4.53 18.24
C THR A 28 12.89 4.23 16.76
N THR A 29 13.26 2.99 16.41
CA THR A 29 13.36 2.57 15.01
C THR A 29 12.20 1.65 14.65
N LEU A 30 11.30 2.13 13.80
CA LEU A 30 10.18 1.38 13.26
C LEU A 30 10.62 0.57 12.04
N LYS A 31 10.30 -0.72 12.01
CA LYS A 31 10.57 -1.61 10.88
C LYS A 31 9.36 -1.61 9.96
N LEU A 32 9.55 -1.26 8.67
CA LEU A 32 8.53 -1.24 7.64
C LEU A 32 8.87 -2.25 6.54
N SER A 33 7.96 -3.19 6.27
CA SER A 33 8.08 -4.19 5.20
C SER A 33 7.21 -3.86 4.00
N HIS A 34 7.69 -4.13 2.79
CA HIS A 34 6.90 -4.12 1.56
C HIS A 34 7.49 -5.03 0.46
N ASN A 35 6.69 -5.31 -0.56
CA ASN A 35 7.00 -6.28 -1.61
C ASN A 35 7.45 -5.69 -2.97
N HIS A 36 7.59 -4.37 -3.08
CA HIS A 36 8.02 -3.74 -4.33
C HIS A 36 9.53 -3.49 -4.37
N PRO A 37 10.13 -3.40 -5.58
CA PRO A 37 11.53 -3.04 -5.74
C PRO A 37 11.77 -1.56 -5.39
N ARG A 38 13.03 -1.21 -5.15
CA ARG A 38 13.42 0.15 -4.70
C ARG A 38 13.14 1.26 -5.70
N ASP A 39 13.08 0.97 -6.98
CA ASP A 39 12.77 1.93 -8.04
C ASP A 39 11.26 2.17 -8.23
N HIS A 40 10.41 1.37 -7.57
CA HIS A 40 8.96 1.54 -7.57
C HIS A 40 8.54 2.84 -6.85
N ALA A 41 7.52 3.52 -7.39
CA ALA A 41 6.99 4.78 -6.82
C ALA A 41 6.62 4.65 -5.34
N VAL A 42 6.00 3.54 -4.94
CA VAL A 42 5.63 3.24 -3.55
C VAL A 42 6.84 3.26 -2.61
N HIS A 43 7.98 2.65 -3.01
CA HIS A 43 9.19 2.69 -2.18
C HIS A 43 9.70 4.13 -2.00
N LYS A 44 9.72 4.91 -3.09
CA LYS A 44 10.17 6.31 -3.05
C LYS A 44 9.29 7.19 -2.18
N ALA A 45 7.97 6.97 -2.20
CA ALA A 45 7.03 7.68 -1.32
C ALA A 45 7.27 7.33 0.16
N MET A 46 7.49 6.05 0.47
CA MET A 46 7.83 5.63 1.85
C MET A 46 9.20 6.12 2.31
N ASP A 47 10.19 6.20 1.41
CA ASP A 47 11.51 6.77 1.73
C ASP A 47 11.40 8.28 2.01
N TYR A 48 10.57 8.99 1.25
CA TYR A 48 10.22 10.39 1.54
C TYR A 48 9.58 10.51 2.94
N MET A 49 8.55 9.72 3.23
CA MET A 49 7.90 9.70 4.54
C MET A 49 8.90 9.41 5.68
N ALA A 50 9.79 8.43 5.50
CA ALA A 50 10.77 8.07 6.52
C ALA A 50 11.75 9.22 6.83
N LYS A 51 12.14 9.99 5.83
CA LYS A 51 12.96 11.21 6.00
C LYS A 51 12.20 12.29 6.75
N GLU A 52 10.96 12.53 6.36
CA GLU A 52 10.11 13.55 6.97
C GLU A 52 9.77 13.24 8.42
N VAL A 53 9.43 11.98 8.75
CA VAL A 53 9.25 11.55 10.15
C VAL A 53 10.49 11.83 10.98
N ARG A 54 11.67 11.50 10.46
CA ARG A 54 12.94 11.77 11.15
C ARG A 54 13.15 13.28 11.40
N GLU A 55 12.84 14.11 10.42
CA GLU A 55 12.98 15.57 10.52
C GLU A 55 11.98 16.16 11.52
N LEU A 56 10.71 15.81 11.41
CA LEU A 56 9.62 16.30 12.28
C LEU A 56 9.79 15.87 13.74
N THR A 57 10.44 14.73 13.99
CA THR A 57 10.69 14.22 15.35
C THR A 57 12.10 14.54 15.88
N GLY A 58 12.88 15.39 15.19
CA GLY A 58 14.26 15.67 15.60
C GLY A 58 15.14 14.42 15.65
N GLY A 59 14.79 13.35 14.92
CA GLY A 59 15.50 12.07 14.89
C GLY A 59 15.12 11.08 15.97
N GLU A 60 14.14 11.39 16.81
CA GLU A 60 13.62 10.48 17.87
C GLU A 60 12.91 9.25 17.29
N VAL A 61 12.23 9.42 16.14
CA VAL A 61 11.61 8.31 15.41
C VAL A 61 12.31 8.15 14.05
N ARG A 62 12.66 6.92 13.72
CA ARG A 62 13.24 6.54 12.44
C ARG A 62 12.48 5.37 11.85
N ILE A 63 12.35 5.32 10.53
CA ILE A 63 11.71 4.20 9.84
C ILE A 63 12.78 3.49 9.01
N ARG A 64 12.95 2.19 9.26
CA ARG A 64 13.81 1.32 8.46
C ARG A 64 12.96 0.51 7.51
N ILE A 65 13.16 0.72 6.21
CA ILE A 65 12.37 0.09 5.16
C ILE A 65 13.07 -1.18 4.66
N TYR A 66 12.29 -2.27 4.55
CA TYR A 66 12.69 -3.58 4.02
C TYR A 66 11.88 -3.85 2.75
N PRO A 67 12.44 -3.56 1.55
CA PRO A 67 11.79 -3.75 0.26
C PRO A 67 11.84 -5.19 -0.23
N ASP A 68 11.31 -5.43 -1.44
CA ASP A 68 11.46 -6.69 -2.21
C ASP A 68 11.04 -7.95 -1.46
N ALA A 69 10.03 -7.85 -0.59
CA ALA A 69 9.57 -8.95 0.26
C ALA A 69 10.67 -9.61 1.11
N GLN A 70 11.71 -8.84 1.51
CA GLN A 70 12.82 -9.35 2.33
C GLN A 70 12.37 -9.96 3.66
N LEU A 71 11.23 -9.54 4.18
CA LEU A 71 10.65 -10.04 5.42
C LEU A 71 9.41 -10.95 5.18
N GLY A 72 9.29 -11.49 3.98
CA GLY A 72 8.20 -12.36 3.58
C GLY A 72 7.16 -11.68 2.67
N THR A 73 6.14 -12.45 2.31
CA THR A 73 4.98 -11.99 1.54
C THR A 73 4.22 -10.90 2.29
N GLN A 74 3.26 -10.23 1.62
CA GLN A 74 2.42 -9.24 2.30
C GLN A 74 1.66 -9.86 3.47
N ARG A 75 1.10 -11.06 3.30
CA ARG A 75 0.40 -11.79 4.35
C ARG A 75 1.31 -12.12 5.54
N GLU A 76 2.48 -12.70 5.29
CA GLU A 76 3.46 -13.02 6.34
C GLU A 76 3.93 -11.76 7.08
N SER A 77 4.15 -10.65 6.36
CA SER A 77 4.50 -9.36 6.97
C SER A 77 3.38 -8.83 7.88
N MET A 78 2.11 -8.99 7.48
CA MET A 78 0.97 -8.64 8.34
C MET A 78 0.92 -9.51 9.61
N GLU A 79 1.13 -10.81 9.48
CA GLU A 79 1.19 -11.74 10.61
C GLU A 79 2.37 -11.41 11.55
N LEU A 80 3.55 -11.07 11.01
CA LEU A 80 4.69 -10.60 11.79
C LEU A 80 4.39 -9.31 12.54
N MET A 81 3.65 -8.37 11.94
CA MET A 81 3.23 -7.13 12.58
C MET A 81 2.23 -7.39 13.72
N GLN A 82 1.24 -8.25 13.53
CA GLN A 82 0.29 -8.65 14.58
C GLN A 82 1.00 -9.31 15.77
N ASN A 83 2.06 -10.08 15.51
CA ASN A 83 2.89 -10.72 16.53
C ASN A 83 3.93 -9.76 17.17
N GLY A 84 4.04 -8.51 16.69
CA GLY A 84 4.95 -7.50 17.23
C GLY A 84 6.41 -7.61 16.75
N ALA A 85 6.69 -8.42 15.74
CA ALA A 85 8.02 -8.54 15.12
C ALA A 85 8.30 -7.43 14.08
N LEU A 86 7.23 -6.86 13.52
CA LEU A 86 7.24 -5.68 12.65
C LEU A 86 6.37 -4.56 13.25
N ASP A 87 6.70 -3.33 12.87
CA ASP A 87 5.99 -2.13 13.31
C ASP A 87 4.98 -1.66 12.26
N MET A 88 5.39 -1.68 11.00
CA MET A 88 4.64 -1.17 9.86
C MET A 88 4.73 -2.12 8.67
N VAL A 89 3.68 -2.15 7.88
CA VAL A 89 3.62 -2.91 6.62
C VAL A 89 2.95 -2.04 5.54
N LYS A 90 3.50 -2.04 4.32
CA LYS A 90 2.73 -1.67 3.16
C LYS A 90 2.11 -2.95 2.59
N SER A 91 0.80 -3.00 2.55
CA SER A 91 0.04 -4.08 1.91
C SER A 91 -0.95 -3.52 0.91
N ASN A 92 -1.42 -4.34 -0.03
CA ASN A 92 -2.50 -3.95 -0.92
C ASN A 92 -3.86 -4.18 -0.23
N ALA A 93 -4.86 -3.33 -0.48
CA ALA A 93 -6.18 -3.47 0.13
C ALA A 93 -6.82 -4.84 -0.16
N ALA A 94 -6.50 -5.48 -1.29
CA ALA A 94 -6.95 -6.84 -1.60
C ALA A 94 -6.47 -7.87 -0.59
N GLU A 95 -5.22 -7.78 -0.13
CA GLU A 95 -4.70 -8.70 0.88
C GLU A 95 -5.15 -8.34 2.30
N LEU A 96 -5.45 -7.05 2.56
CA LEU A 96 -5.99 -6.60 3.85
C LEU A 96 -7.44 -7.04 4.08
N GLU A 97 -8.18 -7.39 3.04
CA GLU A 97 -9.54 -7.94 3.13
C GLU A 97 -9.63 -9.15 4.09
N ALA A 98 -8.57 -9.98 4.14
CA ALA A 98 -8.51 -11.13 5.04
C ALA A 98 -8.35 -10.75 6.53
N PHE A 99 -7.89 -9.53 6.81
CA PHE A 99 -7.64 -9.03 8.16
C PHE A 99 -8.72 -8.05 8.64
N SER A 100 -9.34 -7.31 7.71
CA SER A 100 -10.43 -6.37 8.00
C SER A 100 -11.37 -6.29 6.79
N PRO A 101 -12.63 -6.74 6.93
CA PRO A 101 -13.58 -6.87 5.81
C PRO A 101 -13.89 -5.55 5.08
N ALA A 102 -13.75 -4.39 5.74
CA ALA A 102 -14.05 -3.11 5.11
C ALA A 102 -13.14 -2.81 3.89
N TYR A 103 -11.91 -3.35 3.87
CA TYR A 103 -11.01 -3.20 2.74
C TYR A 103 -11.51 -3.89 1.46
N SER A 104 -12.45 -4.84 1.57
CA SER A 104 -13.06 -5.50 0.41
C SER A 104 -13.77 -4.53 -0.54
N ALA A 105 -14.26 -3.39 -0.04
CA ALA A 105 -14.89 -2.37 -0.87
C ALA A 105 -13.97 -1.90 -2.01
N PHE A 106 -12.68 -1.71 -1.75
CA PHE A 106 -11.71 -1.30 -2.78
C PHE A 106 -11.44 -2.35 -3.86
N ASN A 107 -11.80 -3.61 -3.61
CA ASN A 107 -11.56 -4.71 -4.54
C ASN A 107 -12.73 -4.96 -5.50
N LEU A 108 -13.80 -4.16 -5.39
CA LEU A 108 -14.98 -4.33 -6.23
C LEU A 108 -14.74 -3.72 -7.61
N PRO A 109 -15.02 -4.49 -8.68
CA PRO A 109 -14.76 -4.02 -10.03
C PRO A 109 -15.69 -2.87 -10.42
N TYR A 110 -15.11 -1.84 -11.07
CA TYR A 110 -15.82 -0.67 -11.57
C TYR A 110 -16.58 0.15 -10.51
N LEU A 111 -16.13 0.10 -9.24
CA LEU A 111 -16.73 0.88 -8.16
C LEU A 111 -16.47 2.38 -8.33
N PHE A 112 -15.24 2.74 -8.70
CA PHE A 112 -14.85 4.13 -8.89
C PHE A 112 -15.17 4.61 -10.31
N ARG A 113 -15.76 5.80 -10.42
CA ARG A 113 -16.09 6.41 -11.72
C ARG A 113 -14.84 6.79 -12.52
N ASP A 114 -13.86 7.34 -11.81
CA ASP A 114 -12.61 7.85 -12.35
C ASP A 114 -11.58 8.03 -11.20
N LYS A 115 -10.40 8.50 -11.56
CA LYS A 115 -9.30 8.75 -10.62
C LYS A 115 -9.59 9.86 -9.62
N GLU A 116 -10.35 10.88 -10.02
CA GLU A 116 -10.74 11.97 -9.12
C GLU A 116 -11.69 11.48 -8.04
N HIS A 117 -12.69 10.70 -8.41
CA HIS A 117 -13.60 10.05 -7.47
C HIS A 117 -12.84 9.15 -6.50
N TYR A 118 -11.91 8.34 -7.02
CA TYR A 118 -11.07 7.49 -6.19
C TYR A 118 -10.30 8.30 -5.14
N TYR A 119 -9.67 9.42 -5.51
CA TYR A 119 -8.95 10.27 -4.56
C TYR A 119 -9.89 10.92 -3.54
N LYS A 120 -11.06 11.41 -3.95
CA LYS A 120 -12.06 11.98 -3.02
C LYS A 120 -12.51 10.95 -1.97
N VAL A 121 -12.61 9.69 -2.34
CA VAL A 121 -12.95 8.62 -1.41
C VAL A 121 -11.78 8.31 -0.47
N THR A 122 -10.58 8.10 -0.99
CA THR A 122 -9.41 7.71 -0.18
C THR A 122 -8.95 8.82 0.76
N ASP A 123 -8.99 10.08 0.32
CA ASP A 123 -8.60 11.23 1.13
C ASP A 123 -9.74 11.71 2.05
N GLY A 124 -10.97 11.25 1.79
CA GLY A 124 -12.19 11.67 2.45
C GLY A 124 -12.50 10.92 3.75
N GLU A 125 -13.72 11.16 4.25
CA GLU A 125 -14.22 10.54 5.49
C GLU A 125 -14.33 9.02 5.38
N VAL A 126 -14.87 8.53 4.25
CA VAL A 126 -15.06 7.09 4.01
C VAL A 126 -13.71 6.36 4.02
N GLY A 127 -12.70 6.94 3.37
CA GLY A 127 -11.35 6.38 3.38
C GLY A 127 -10.76 6.31 4.79
N ARG A 128 -10.90 7.38 5.58
CA ARG A 128 -10.45 7.40 6.99
C ARG A 128 -11.15 6.35 7.84
N GLU A 129 -12.46 6.17 7.66
CA GLU A 129 -13.21 5.12 8.36
C GLU A 129 -12.68 3.73 8.05
N ILE A 130 -12.39 3.44 6.77
CA ILE A 130 -11.81 2.15 6.36
C ILE A 130 -10.42 1.97 6.98
N LEU A 131 -9.54 3.00 6.98
CA LEU A 131 -8.22 2.95 7.62
C LEU A 131 -8.31 2.58 9.11
N ASN A 132 -9.33 3.08 9.80
CA ASN A 132 -9.54 2.84 11.23
C ASN A 132 -10.27 1.52 11.53
N SER A 133 -10.93 0.91 10.54
CA SER A 133 -11.75 -0.29 10.73
C SER A 133 -10.98 -1.51 11.23
N SER A 134 -9.68 -1.51 11.05
CA SER A 134 -8.78 -2.62 11.38
C SER A 134 -8.20 -2.56 12.80
N ALA A 135 -8.55 -1.57 13.63
CA ALA A 135 -7.99 -1.40 14.97
C ALA A 135 -8.18 -2.64 15.86
N GLN A 136 -9.32 -3.30 15.78
CA GLN A 136 -9.59 -4.55 16.52
C GLN A 136 -8.76 -5.74 16.03
N SER A 137 -8.24 -5.67 14.80
CA SER A 137 -7.32 -6.67 14.24
C SER A 137 -5.85 -6.39 14.59
N GLY A 138 -5.60 -5.40 15.45
CA GLY A 138 -4.28 -5.09 15.98
C GLY A 138 -3.45 -4.13 15.11
N PHE A 139 -4.05 -3.47 14.14
CA PHE A 139 -3.39 -2.45 13.32
C PHE A 139 -4.37 -1.36 12.87
N ILE A 140 -3.83 -0.21 12.49
CA ILE A 140 -4.58 0.88 11.85
C ILE A 140 -3.92 1.26 10.52
N GLY A 141 -4.72 1.72 9.58
CA GLY A 141 -4.21 2.34 8.36
C GLY A 141 -3.65 3.73 8.64
N VAL A 142 -2.50 4.03 8.06
CA VAL A 142 -1.81 5.31 8.19
C VAL A 142 -2.12 6.21 7.00
N THR A 143 -2.05 5.66 5.78
CA THR A 143 -2.41 6.36 4.55
C THR A 143 -2.62 5.37 3.40
N TYR A 144 -3.20 5.88 2.31
CA TYR A 144 -3.28 5.20 1.02
C TYR A 144 -2.20 5.70 0.08
N TYR A 145 -1.68 4.80 -0.74
CA TYR A 145 -0.86 5.12 -1.88
C TYR A 145 -1.58 4.76 -3.19
N ASP A 146 -1.53 5.65 -4.16
CA ASP A 146 -2.07 5.40 -5.50
C ASP A 146 -1.40 4.15 -6.11
N ALA A 147 -2.22 3.28 -6.66
CA ALA A 147 -1.77 2.09 -7.36
C ALA A 147 -2.42 1.99 -8.77
N GLY A 148 -3.02 3.07 -9.24
CA GLY A 148 -3.64 3.17 -10.55
C GLY A 148 -4.77 2.17 -10.78
N ALA A 149 -5.15 2.02 -12.04
CA ALA A 149 -6.11 1.01 -12.45
C ALA A 149 -5.41 -0.30 -12.79
N ARG A 150 -6.07 -1.40 -12.45
CA ARG A 150 -5.61 -2.77 -12.73
C ARG A 150 -6.31 -3.30 -13.96
N SER A 151 -5.55 -3.99 -14.80
CA SER A 151 -6.00 -4.55 -16.08
C SER A 151 -5.38 -5.92 -16.31
N PHE A 152 -6.01 -6.74 -17.15
CA PHE A 152 -5.50 -8.05 -17.49
C PHE A 152 -4.30 -8.00 -18.45
N TYR A 153 -3.34 -8.90 -18.24
CA TYR A 153 -2.23 -9.14 -19.16
C TYR A 153 -1.95 -10.63 -19.35
N THR A 154 -1.59 -10.98 -20.58
CA THR A 154 -1.43 -12.38 -21.02
C THR A 154 -0.63 -12.46 -22.31
N SER A 155 -0.46 -13.68 -22.84
CA SER A 155 0.17 -13.94 -24.15
C SER A 155 -0.74 -13.66 -25.36
N LYS A 156 -2.06 -13.42 -25.14
CA LYS A 156 -3.06 -13.12 -26.20
C LYS A 156 -3.93 -11.94 -25.74
N PRO A 157 -4.50 -11.15 -26.67
CA PRO A 157 -5.36 -10.03 -26.29
C PRO A 157 -6.65 -10.51 -25.61
N ILE A 158 -7.08 -9.78 -24.59
CA ILE A 158 -8.38 -9.92 -23.93
C ILE A 158 -9.25 -8.73 -24.37
N ASN A 159 -10.25 -8.96 -25.21
CA ASN A 159 -11.14 -7.93 -25.74
C ASN A 159 -12.51 -7.92 -25.03
N THR A 160 -12.93 -9.07 -24.53
CA THR A 160 -14.20 -9.28 -23.82
C THR A 160 -14.01 -10.31 -22.71
N PRO A 161 -14.92 -10.43 -21.76
CA PRO A 161 -14.86 -11.48 -20.72
C PRO A 161 -14.78 -12.91 -21.28
N VAL A 162 -15.32 -13.15 -22.47
CA VAL A 162 -15.27 -14.47 -23.12
C VAL A 162 -13.85 -14.94 -23.36
N ASP A 163 -12.91 -14.02 -23.59
CA ASP A 163 -11.49 -14.32 -23.84
C ASP A 163 -10.77 -14.82 -22.57
N LEU A 164 -11.36 -14.64 -21.38
CA LEU A 164 -10.86 -15.19 -20.12
C LEU A 164 -11.29 -16.64 -19.88
N LYS A 165 -12.25 -17.15 -20.68
CA LYS A 165 -12.79 -18.50 -20.47
C LYS A 165 -11.72 -19.56 -20.61
N GLY A 166 -11.57 -20.38 -19.56
CA GLY A 166 -10.59 -21.46 -19.51
C GLY A 166 -9.19 -21.03 -19.10
N LEU A 167 -8.88 -19.74 -19.06
CA LEU A 167 -7.58 -19.26 -18.62
C LEU A 167 -7.44 -19.36 -17.09
N LYS A 168 -6.29 -19.82 -16.63
CA LYS A 168 -5.84 -19.73 -15.25
C LYS A 168 -5.32 -18.30 -15.03
N VAL A 169 -6.09 -17.50 -14.32
CA VAL A 169 -5.77 -16.09 -14.06
C VAL A 169 -5.24 -15.95 -12.65
N ARG A 170 -3.99 -15.55 -12.52
CA ARG A 170 -3.46 -15.22 -11.20
C ARG A 170 -4.19 -14.01 -10.63
N VAL A 171 -4.60 -14.13 -9.38
CA VAL A 171 -5.15 -13.04 -8.57
C VAL A 171 -4.36 -12.91 -7.25
N GLN A 172 -4.51 -11.78 -6.58
CA GLN A 172 -4.07 -11.64 -5.21
C GLN A 172 -4.88 -12.61 -4.31
N PRO A 173 -4.35 -13.04 -3.15
CA PRO A 173 -5.09 -13.84 -2.16
C PRO A 173 -6.24 -13.04 -1.52
N SER A 174 -7.31 -12.79 -2.28
CA SER A 174 -8.47 -11.98 -1.93
C SER A 174 -9.75 -12.68 -2.40
N PRO A 175 -10.74 -12.91 -1.52
CA PRO A 175 -12.04 -13.43 -1.90
C PRO A 175 -12.73 -12.61 -3.00
N SER A 176 -12.66 -11.27 -2.93
CA SER A 176 -13.25 -10.38 -3.94
C SER A 176 -12.57 -10.51 -5.31
N ALA A 177 -11.24 -10.60 -5.36
CA ALA A 177 -10.51 -10.80 -6.61
C ALA A 177 -10.81 -12.19 -7.24
N ILE A 178 -10.94 -13.23 -6.40
CA ILE A 178 -11.37 -14.57 -6.84
C ILE A 178 -12.78 -14.51 -7.41
N ALA A 179 -13.71 -13.85 -6.74
CA ALA A 179 -15.09 -13.72 -7.18
C ALA A 179 -15.18 -12.95 -8.52
N MET A 180 -14.41 -11.87 -8.67
CA MET A 180 -14.35 -11.08 -9.91
C MET A 180 -13.92 -11.91 -11.11
N VAL A 181 -12.80 -12.64 -11.01
CA VAL A 181 -12.31 -13.46 -12.12
C VAL A 181 -13.30 -14.58 -12.46
N LYS A 182 -13.98 -15.19 -11.46
CA LYS A 182 -15.06 -16.15 -11.71
C LYS A 182 -16.24 -15.51 -12.44
N ALA A 183 -16.67 -14.32 -12.03
CA ALA A 183 -17.77 -13.59 -12.68
C ALA A 183 -17.44 -13.27 -14.14
N LEU A 184 -16.16 -12.98 -14.44
CA LEU A 184 -15.65 -12.74 -15.77
C LEU A 184 -15.40 -14.03 -16.58
N GLY A 185 -15.64 -15.22 -16.01
CA GLY A 185 -15.52 -16.50 -16.70
C GLY A 185 -14.14 -17.16 -16.70
N GLY A 186 -13.16 -16.55 -16.03
CA GLY A 186 -11.80 -17.10 -15.86
C GLY A 186 -11.69 -18.07 -14.67
N ASN A 187 -10.56 -18.76 -14.57
CA ASN A 187 -10.22 -19.65 -13.45
C ASN A 187 -9.22 -18.94 -12.52
N PRO A 188 -9.64 -18.36 -11.39
CA PRO A 188 -8.75 -17.63 -10.50
C PRO A 188 -7.76 -18.57 -9.81
N THR A 189 -6.49 -18.17 -9.79
CA THR A 189 -5.40 -18.88 -9.13
C THR A 189 -4.71 -17.91 -8.16
N PRO A 190 -5.05 -17.93 -6.86
CA PRO A 190 -4.43 -17.06 -5.86
C PRO A 190 -2.95 -17.44 -5.68
N LEU A 191 -2.05 -16.47 -5.89
CA LEU A 191 -0.61 -16.61 -5.67
C LEU A 191 -0.04 -15.33 -5.07
N ALA A 192 0.96 -15.44 -4.20
CA ALA A 192 1.72 -14.30 -3.71
C ALA A 192 2.42 -13.56 -4.86
N TYR A 193 2.62 -12.25 -4.70
CA TYR A 193 3.16 -11.41 -5.78
C TYR A 193 4.55 -11.84 -6.25
N GLY A 194 5.42 -12.24 -5.32
CA GLY A 194 6.79 -12.68 -5.64
C GLY A 194 6.88 -13.96 -6.47
N GLU A 195 5.82 -14.77 -6.51
CA GLU A 195 5.77 -16.03 -7.27
C GLU A 195 5.31 -15.83 -8.72
N LEU A 196 4.70 -14.65 -9.03
CA LEU A 196 3.95 -14.44 -10.26
C LEU A 196 4.81 -14.51 -11.52
N TYR A 197 6.01 -13.89 -11.53
CA TYR A 197 6.89 -13.94 -12.71
C TYR A 197 7.18 -15.39 -13.13
N THR A 198 7.58 -16.21 -12.17
CA THR A 198 7.89 -17.63 -12.41
C THR A 198 6.66 -18.42 -12.83
N ALA A 199 5.51 -18.15 -12.22
CA ALA A 199 4.24 -18.80 -12.55
C ALA A 199 3.79 -18.50 -13.99
N LEU A 200 3.94 -17.25 -14.46
CA LEU A 200 3.69 -16.86 -15.84
C LEU A 200 4.70 -17.51 -16.80
N GLN A 201 5.99 -17.47 -16.45
CA GLN A 201 7.06 -18.02 -17.28
C GLN A 201 6.92 -19.53 -17.49
N GLN A 202 6.51 -20.25 -16.45
CA GLN A 202 6.35 -21.71 -16.51
C GLN A 202 4.94 -22.16 -16.96
N GLY A 203 4.01 -21.24 -17.23
CA GLY A 203 2.65 -21.58 -17.62
C GLY A 203 1.82 -22.20 -16.50
N VAL A 204 2.19 -22.00 -15.26
CA VAL A 204 1.34 -22.35 -14.09
C VAL A 204 0.06 -21.53 -14.12
N VAL A 205 0.17 -20.27 -14.53
CA VAL A 205 -0.95 -19.39 -14.87
C VAL A 205 -0.80 -18.85 -16.28
N ASP A 206 -1.94 -18.58 -16.95
CA ASP A 206 -2.00 -18.12 -18.34
C ASP A 206 -2.08 -16.59 -18.43
N ALA A 207 -2.61 -15.96 -17.39
CA ALA A 207 -2.86 -14.53 -17.30
C ALA A 207 -2.70 -14.04 -15.87
N ALA A 208 -2.58 -12.74 -15.73
CA ALA A 208 -2.66 -12.05 -14.45
C ALA A 208 -3.26 -10.65 -14.67
N GLU A 209 -3.46 -9.92 -13.57
CA GLU A 209 -3.97 -8.56 -13.59
C GLU A 209 -3.15 -7.66 -12.66
N ASN A 210 -2.87 -6.45 -13.08
CA ASN A 210 -2.20 -5.43 -12.27
C ASN A 210 -2.19 -4.08 -13.01
N ASN A 211 -1.57 -3.07 -12.37
CA ASN A 211 -1.26 -1.78 -12.98
C ASN A 211 0.02 -1.83 -13.85
N ILE A 212 0.19 -0.84 -14.70
CA ILE A 212 1.30 -0.77 -15.67
C ILE A 212 2.68 -0.70 -15.00
N PRO A 213 2.93 0.14 -13.96
CA PRO A 213 4.22 0.15 -13.28
C PRO A 213 4.62 -1.20 -12.68
N SER A 214 3.71 -1.87 -11.99
CA SER A 214 3.99 -3.19 -11.41
C SER A 214 4.25 -4.24 -12.50
N PHE A 215 3.48 -4.23 -13.59
CA PHE A 215 3.69 -5.11 -14.74
C PHE A 215 5.08 -4.96 -15.38
N SER A 216 5.55 -3.72 -15.55
CA SER A 216 6.84 -3.44 -16.17
C SER A 216 8.03 -3.66 -15.21
N LEU A 217 7.96 -3.10 -14.00
CA LEU A 217 9.06 -3.15 -13.04
C LEU A 217 9.30 -4.56 -12.48
N SER A 218 8.24 -5.38 -12.38
CA SER A 218 8.37 -6.79 -11.98
C SER A 218 8.63 -7.73 -13.15
N ARG A 219 8.93 -7.17 -14.32
CA ARG A 219 9.35 -7.89 -15.55
C ARG A 219 8.26 -8.80 -16.13
N HIS A 220 7.01 -8.71 -15.70
CA HIS A 220 5.92 -9.50 -16.28
C HIS A 220 5.75 -9.22 -17.78
N SER A 221 6.12 -8.02 -18.24
CA SER A 221 6.18 -7.63 -19.66
C SER A 221 7.14 -8.47 -20.52
N GLU A 222 8.07 -9.22 -19.91
CA GLU A 222 8.94 -10.15 -20.63
C GLU A 222 8.19 -11.41 -21.07
N VAL A 223 7.24 -11.86 -20.25
CA VAL A 223 6.51 -13.12 -20.38
C VAL A 223 5.04 -12.96 -20.81
N SER A 224 4.51 -11.73 -20.80
CA SER A 224 3.15 -11.38 -21.24
C SER A 224 3.22 -10.20 -22.21
N LYS A 225 2.71 -10.36 -23.44
CA LYS A 225 2.88 -9.38 -24.51
C LYS A 225 1.63 -8.57 -24.84
N PHE A 226 0.51 -8.86 -24.18
CA PHE A 226 -0.73 -8.09 -24.34
C PHE A 226 -1.18 -7.60 -22.96
N PHE A 227 -1.45 -6.30 -22.89
CA PHE A 227 -2.01 -5.63 -21.71
C PHE A 227 -3.34 -5.01 -22.14
N SER A 228 -4.46 -5.59 -21.68
CA SER A 228 -5.81 -5.18 -22.06
C SER A 228 -6.38 -4.21 -21.05
N LEU A 229 -6.54 -2.95 -21.45
CA LEU A 229 -6.92 -1.81 -20.60
C LEU A 229 -8.40 -1.84 -20.21
N ASP A 230 -8.85 -2.94 -19.61
CA ASP A 230 -10.21 -3.05 -19.08
C ASP A 230 -10.40 -2.27 -17.77
N GLU A 231 -9.31 -1.97 -17.06
CA GLU A 231 -9.28 -1.10 -15.88
C GLU A 231 -10.34 -1.49 -14.83
N HIS A 232 -10.45 -2.77 -14.55
CA HIS A 232 -11.54 -3.34 -13.76
C HIS A 232 -11.56 -2.90 -12.29
N THR A 233 -10.41 -2.58 -11.68
CA THR A 233 -10.34 -2.12 -10.27
C THR A 233 -9.30 -1.04 -10.07
N MET A 234 -9.51 -0.21 -9.04
CA MET A 234 -8.53 0.74 -8.50
C MET A 234 -8.30 0.39 -7.03
N VAL A 235 -7.36 -0.52 -6.78
CA VAL A 235 -7.09 -1.07 -5.45
C VAL A 235 -5.88 -0.39 -4.84
N PRO A 236 -6.04 0.43 -3.77
CA PRO A 236 -4.92 1.16 -3.19
C PRO A 236 -3.91 0.23 -2.52
N ASP A 237 -2.66 0.64 -2.52
CA ASP A 237 -1.72 0.20 -1.51
C ASP A 237 -2.00 0.96 -0.21
N VAL A 238 -1.90 0.26 0.91
CA VAL A 238 -2.21 0.82 2.23
C VAL A 238 -1.00 0.67 3.13
N LEU A 239 -0.55 1.79 3.70
CA LEU A 239 0.44 1.76 4.76
C LEU A 239 -0.29 1.57 6.09
N VAL A 240 0.10 0.55 6.84
CA VAL A 240 -0.50 0.22 8.15
C VAL A 240 0.57 0.19 9.23
N ILE A 241 0.15 0.44 10.47
CA ILE A 241 1.00 0.38 11.67
C ILE A 241 0.32 -0.48 12.73
N SER A 242 1.09 -1.28 13.47
CA SER A 242 0.61 -2.00 14.65
C SER A 242 0.04 -1.01 15.68
N THR A 243 -1.14 -1.30 16.22
CA THR A 243 -1.71 -0.49 17.31
C THR A 243 -0.78 -0.46 18.51
N LYS A 244 -0.12 -1.59 18.84
CA LYS A 244 0.86 -1.67 19.93
C LYS A 244 2.06 -0.75 19.73
N THR A 245 2.50 -0.57 18.47
CA THR A 245 3.59 0.35 18.16
C THR A 245 3.11 1.79 18.18
N TYR A 246 1.95 2.07 17.57
CA TYR A 246 1.36 3.40 17.52
C TYR A 246 1.10 3.97 18.93
N ASP A 247 0.54 3.17 19.83
CA ASP A 247 0.23 3.56 21.22
C ASP A 247 1.48 3.84 22.08
N LYS A 248 2.66 3.39 21.67
CA LYS A 248 3.94 3.71 22.33
C LYS A 248 4.56 5.02 21.89
N LEU A 249 4.12 5.57 20.76
CA LEU A 249 4.56 6.88 20.30
C LEU A 249 3.91 7.98 21.12
N THR A 250 4.64 9.06 21.40
CA THR A 250 4.04 10.24 22.04
C THR A 250 3.01 10.87 21.10
N PRO A 251 2.07 11.69 21.60
CA PRO A 251 1.12 12.40 20.76
C PRO A 251 1.79 13.22 19.64
N GLU A 252 2.93 13.86 19.93
CA GLU A 252 3.70 14.63 18.96
C GLU A 252 4.32 13.73 17.88
N GLN A 253 4.85 12.56 18.28
CA GLN A 253 5.40 11.57 17.36
C GLN A 253 4.30 10.95 16.48
N GLN A 254 3.12 10.67 17.05
CA GLN A 254 1.94 10.21 16.30
C GLN A 254 1.52 11.26 15.26
N GLN A 255 1.44 12.52 15.66
CA GLN A 255 1.10 13.61 14.76
C GLN A 255 2.14 13.77 13.63
N ALA A 256 3.42 13.69 13.95
CA ALA A 256 4.51 13.74 12.97
C ALA A 256 4.42 12.59 11.96
N LEU A 257 4.15 11.35 12.43
CA LEU A 257 3.96 10.19 11.56
C LEU A 257 2.76 10.37 10.61
N MET A 258 1.61 10.79 11.14
CA MET A 258 0.40 10.96 10.33
C MET A 258 0.55 12.10 9.32
N LYS A 259 1.24 13.20 9.71
CA LYS A 259 1.55 14.29 8.77
C LYS A 259 2.46 13.81 7.65
N ALA A 260 3.59 13.20 7.97
CA ALA A 260 4.53 12.69 6.97
C ALA A 260 3.89 11.65 6.05
N ALA A 261 2.98 10.83 6.58
CA ALA A 261 2.21 9.88 5.78
C ALA A 261 1.28 10.57 4.79
N ALA A 262 0.56 11.62 5.21
CA ALA A 262 -0.30 12.41 4.33
C ALA A 262 0.51 13.10 3.22
N ASP A 263 1.62 13.75 3.59
CA ASP A 263 2.50 14.44 2.64
C ASP A 263 3.11 13.44 1.63
N SER A 264 3.47 12.24 2.09
CA SER A 264 3.99 11.18 1.22
C SER A 264 2.93 10.62 0.26
N SER A 265 1.66 10.61 0.66
CA SER A 265 0.54 10.22 -0.21
C SER A 265 0.35 11.22 -1.35
N GLU A 266 0.42 12.52 -1.07
CA GLU A 266 0.39 13.57 -2.10
C GLU A 266 1.60 13.47 -3.03
N TYR A 267 2.79 13.24 -2.49
CA TYR A 267 3.99 13.01 -3.30
C TYR A 267 3.85 11.75 -4.18
N MET A 268 3.22 10.71 -3.66
CA MET A 268 2.96 9.46 -4.40
C MET A 268 2.12 9.69 -5.64
N LYS A 269 1.07 10.52 -5.59
CA LYS A 269 0.21 10.82 -6.76
C LYS A 269 1.02 11.34 -7.94
N LYS A 270 2.01 12.21 -7.67
CA LYS A 270 2.95 12.72 -8.68
C LYS A 270 3.89 11.63 -9.20
N LEU A 271 4.53 10.91 -8.28
CA LEU A 271 5.44 9.81 -8.63
C LEU A 271 4.73 8.74 -9.46
N TRP A 272 3.45 8.48 -9.15
CA TRP A 272 2.65 7.47 -9.84
C TRP A 272 2.38 7.88 -11.29
N ALA A 273 1.93 9.10 -11.53
CA ALA A 273 1.68 9.61 -12.88
C ALA A 273 2.94 9.56 -13.76
N GLU A 274 4.09 9.95 -13.22
CA GLU A 274 5.39 9.89 -13.91
C GLU A 274 5.78 8.43 -14.21
N SER A 275 5.59 7.53 -13.23
CA SER A 275 5.92 6.11 -13.35
C SER A 275 5.04 5.41 -14.38
N GLU A 276 3.74 5.68 -14.37
CA GLU A 276 2.76 5.08 -15.28
C GLU A 276 3.10 5.37 -16.75
N ALA A 277 3.37 6.65 -17.08
CA ALA A 277 3.78 7.05 -18.43
C ALA A 277 5.12 6.43 -18.85
N LYS A 278 6.12 6.46 -17.95
CA LYS A 278 7.44 5.91 -18.22
C LYS A 278 7.42 4.41 -18.43
N GLU A 279 6.74 3.68 -17.56
CA GLU A 279 6.73 2.21 -17.62
C GLU A 279 5.84 1.69 -18.75
N ARG A 280 4.79 2.43 -19.15
CA ARG A 280 4.05 2.16 -20.40
C ARG A 280 4.96 2.25 -21.61
N ALA A 281 5.66 3.35 -21.78
CA ALA A 281 6.59 3.54 -22.91
C ALA A 281 7.71 2.48 -22.94
N LYS A 282 8.17 2.04 -21.77
CA LYS A 282 9.16 0.96 -21.64
C LYS A 282 8.57 -0.37 -22.10
N ALA A 283 7.37 -0.73 -21.66
CA ALA A 283 6.70 -1.96 -22.04
C ALA A 283 6.42 -2.01 -23.56
N GLU A 284 5.99 -0.90 -24.16
CA GLU A 284 5.80 -0.78 -25.62
C GLU A 284 7.10 -1.04 -26.38
N LYS A 285 8.23 -0.48 -25.95
CA LYS A 285 9.56 -0.75 -26.52
C LYS A 285 10.01 -2.19 -26.39
N MET A 286 9.49 -2.91 -25.39
CA MET A 286 9.72 -4.36 -25.19
C MET A 286 8.75 -5.24 -26.00
N GLY A 287 7.92 -4.63 -26.85
CA GLY A 287 7.00 -5.34 -27.73
C GLY A 287 5.67 -5.70 -27.08
N VAL A 288 5.29 -5.02 -25.99
CA VAL A 288 3.94 -5.15 -25.40
C VAL A 288 2.94 -4.36 -26.24
N THR A 289 1.82 -4.99 -26.55
CA THR A 289 0.67 -4.35 -27.18
C THR A 289 -0.36 -4.00 -26.12
N PHE A 290 -0.72 -2.73 -26.01
CA PHE A 290 -1.85 -2.27 -25.22
C PHE A 290 -3.12 -2.37 -26.03
N VAL A 291 -4.13 -3.05 -25.49
CA VAL A 291 -5.41 -3.36 -26.14
C VAL A 291 -6.51 -2.55 -25.48
N GLU A 292 -7.38 -1.94 -26.27
CA GLU A 292 -8.60 -1.28 -25.79
C GLU A 292 -9.79 -2.26 -25.88
N PRO A 293 -10.19 -2.88 -24.76
CA PRO A 293 -11.25 -3.89 -24.76
C PRO A 293 -12.65 -3.25 -24.71
N ASN A 294 -13.67 -4.07 -24.92
CA ASN A 294 -15.06 -3.67 -24.70
C ASN A 294 -15.38 -3.61 -23.19
N LYS A 295 -15.06 -2.49 -22.53
CA LYS A 295 -15.28 -2.31 -21.08
C LYS A 295 -16.72 -2.53 -20.66
N ALA A 296 -17.70 -2.16 -21.48
CA ALA A 296 -19.11 -2.34 -21.15
C ALA A 296 -19.47 -3.82 -20.91
N ALA A 297 -18.89 -4.73 -21.68
CA ALA A 297 -19.10 -6.16 -21.48
C ALA A 297 -18.53 -6.67 -20.15
N PHE A 298 -17.39 -6.11 -19.70
CA PHE A 298 -16.82 -6.44 -18.38
C PHE A 298 -17.68 -5.89 -17.24
N VAL A 299 -18.15 -4.63 -17.36
CA VAL A 299 -19.07 -4.02 -16.39
C VAL A 299 -20.35 -4.84 -16.22
N GLU A 300 -20.93 -5.30 -17.34
CA GLU A 300 -22.11 -6.14 -17.32
C GLU A 300 -21.86 -7.51 -16.64
N ALA A 301 -20.74 -8.15 -16.97
CA ALA A 301 -20.40 -9.47 -16.46
C ALA A 301 -20.18 -9.51 -14.93
N VAL A 302 -19.81 -8.41 -14.29
CA VAL A 302 -19.59 -8.35 -12.84
C VAL A 302 -20.83 -7.92 -12.04
N GLN A 303 -21.93 -7.54 -12.67
CA GLN A 303 -23.16 -7.12 -11.98
C GLN A 303 -23.69 -8.18 -10.98
N PRO A 304 -23.64 -9.50 -11.26
CA PRO A 304 -24.04 -10.51 -10.28
C PRO A 304 -23.31 -10.43 -8.95
N MET A 305 -22.04 -9.94 -8.92
CA MET A 305 -21.30 -9.75 -7.67
C MET A 305 -21.94 -8.68 -6.77
N TYR A 306 -22.37 -7.57 -7.36
CA TYR A 306 -23.05 -6.49 -6.62
C TYR A 306 -24.40 -6.95 -6.10
N GLN A 307 -25.18 -7.68 -6.91
CA GLN A 307 -26.47 -8.27 -6.50
C GLN A 307 -26.31 -9.27 -5.35
N GLU A 308 -25.23 -10.03 -5.34
CA GLU A 308 -24.94 -10.98 -4.25
C GLU A 308 -24.56 -10.22 -2.97
N ILE A 309 -23.73 -9.18 -3.06
CA ILE A 309 -23.36 -8.35 -1.92
C ILE A 309 -24.59 -7.66 -1.32
N GLU A 310 -25.46 -7.11 -2.14
CA GLU A 310 -26.70 -6.47 -1.70
C GLU A 310 -27.56 -7.43 -0.85
N LYS A 311 -27.63 -8.71 -1.24
CA LYS A 311 -28.41 -9.74 -0.55
C LYS A 311 -27.73 -10.30 0.69
N SER A 312 -26.42 -10.54 0.61
CA SER A 312 -25.70 -11.34 1.61
C SER A 312 -24.86 -10.51 2.59
N ASN A 313 -24.50 -9.26 2.24
CA ASN A 313 -23.64 -8.40 3.05
C ASN A 313 -24.14 -6.95 3.12
N PRO A 314 -25.17 -6.67 3.94
CA PRO A 314 -25.75 -5.33 4.05
C PRO A 314 -24.75 -4.25 4.49
N GLN A 315 -23.76 -4.60 5.33
CA GLN A 315 -22.74 -3.65 5.79
C GLN A 315 -21.82 -3.22 4.65
N LEU A 316 -21.34 -4.17 3.86
CA LEU A 316 -20.52 -3.85 2.69
C LEU A 316 -21.34 -3.10 1.65
N ASN A 317 -22.61 -3.46 1.44
CA ASN A 317 -23.49 -2.74 0.52
C ASN A 317 -23.68 -1.29 0.95
N GLN A 318 -23.89 -1.02 2.23
CA GLN A 318 -23.98 0.36 2.74
C GLN A 318 -22.70 1.13 2.50
N LEU A 319 -21.53 0.51 2.68
CA LEU A 319 -20.24 1.14 2.40
C LEU A 319 -20.08 1.46 0.90
N ILE A 320 -20.47 0.54 0.03
CA ILE A 320 -20.49 0.73 -1.43
C ILE A 320 -21.33 1.94 -1.81
N GLU A 321 -22.54 2.05 -1.29
CA GLU A 321 -23.43 3.17 -1.60
C GLU A 321 -22.87 4.50 -1.10
N ARG A 322 -22.21 4.52 0.05
CA ARG A 322 -21.50 5.72 0.56
C ARG A 322 -20.33 6.09 -0.33
N ILE A 323 -19.55 5.12 -0.81
CA ILE A 323 -18.47 5.37 -1.76
C ILE A 323 -19.02 5.97 -3.06
N LYS A 324 -20.06 5.39 -3.63
CA LYS A 324 -20.71 5.90 -4.86
C LYS A 324 -21.25 7.31 -4.70
N ALA A 325 -21.70 7.67 -3.51
CA ALA A 325 -22.30 8.99 -3.21
C ALA A 325 -21.27 10.11 -3.06
N VAL A 326 -19.98 9.83 -2.93
CA VAL A 326 -18.91 10.84 -2.88
C VAL A 326 -18.88 11.61 -4.22
N GLN A 327 -18.93 12.96 -4.15
CA GLN A 327 -18.98 13.85 -5.32
C GLN A 327 -17.62 14.43 -5.66
#